data_e1c4f0166ad9520e40ff49267691d639
#
_entry.id   e1c4f0166ad9520e40ff49267691d639
#
_cell.length_a   1.000
_cell.length_b   1.000
_cell.length_c   1.000
_cell.angle_alpha   90.00
_cell.angle_beta   90.00
_cell.angle_gamma   90.00
#
_symmetry.space_group_name_H-M   'P 1'
#
loop_
_entity.id
_entity.type
_entity.pdbx_description
1 polymer ?
#
loop_
_entity_poly.entity_id
_entity_poly.type
_entity_poly.pdbx_seq_one_letter_code
_entity_poly.pdbx_strand_id
1 'polypeptide(L)'
;MTTEQNKLSPHTTWLFAFGSVAAGIAASYALNGLGTKVTAAVYFALVAIGGFASTYLSRARVRGAVLSFFTAAAVAAVAYFFLVSSLFEQTTTVMTDTVSGGAATAEGAKAGAAMGKTFGIFVAAIIFLETIVAGIGGAIAGGKLRGQGGLSALTAMAKSAR
;
A
#
# COMPACT_ATOMS: atom_id res chain seq x y z
N MET A 1 17.29 -6.65 -39.03
CA MET A 1 15.98 -6.59 -38.39
C MET A 1 16.21 -6.22 -36.93
N THR A 2 16.15 -4.92 -36.65
CA THR A 2 16.28 -4.38 -35.31
C THR A 2 14.95 -4.62 -34.59
N THR A 3 14.92 -5.60 -33.71
CA THR A 3 13.84 -5.77 -32.74
C THR A 3 13.77 -4.51 -31.87
N GLU A 4 12.90 -3.57 -32.22
CA GLU A 4 12.47 -2.55 -31.28
C GLU A 4 11.89 -3.27 -30.05
N GLN A 5 12.73 -3.42 -29.04
CA GLN A 5 12.30 -3.89 -27.73
C GLN A 5 11.26 -2.90 -27.23
N ASN A 6 10.03 -3.33 -27.24
CA ASN A 6 8.85 -2.62 -26.76
C ASN A 6 9.12 -2.20 -25.30
N LYS A 7 9.75 -1.05 -25.14
CA LYS A 7 10.09 -0.45 -23.84
C LYS A 7 8.78 0.09 -23.31
N LEU A 8 8.08 -0.73 -22.54
CA LEU A 8 6.87 -0.28 -21.86
C LEU A 8 7.17 1.05 -21.16
N SER A 9 6.31 2.02 -21.44
CA SER A 9 6.40 3.42 -20.96
C SER A 9 6.64 3.47 -19.46
N PRO A 10 7.40 4.46 -18.94
CA PRO A 10 7.57 4.69 -17.50
C PRO A 10 6.24 4.81 -16.75
N HIS A 11 5.19 5.23 -17.43
CA HIS A 11 3.83 5.29 -16.89
C HIS A 11 3.29 3.94 -16.40
N THR A 12 3.72 2.83 -16.99
CA THR A 12 3.28 1.48 -16.58
C THR A 12 3.71 1.13 -15.15
N THR A 13 4.89 1.58 -14.74
CA THR A 13 5.39 1.35 -13.37
C THR A 13 4.55 2.08 -12.33
N TRP A 14 4.13 3.30 -12.65
CA TRP A 14 3.23 4.10 -11.82
C TRP A 14 1.85 3.47 -11.70
N LEU A 15 1.31 2.95 -12.81
CA LEU A 15 0.05 2.21 -12.83
C LEU A 15 0.10 0.99 -11.91
N PHE A 16 1.17 0.21 -11.94
CA PHE A 16 1.32 -0.93 -11.04
C PHE A 16 1.43 -0.50 -9.58
N ALA A 17 2.20 0.56 -9.28
CA ALA A 17 2.35 1.04 -7.92
C ALA A 17 1.02 1.56 -7.35
N PHE A 18 0.40 2.53 -8.00
CA PHE A 18 -0.86 3.11 -7.52
C PHE A 18 -2.02 2.12 -7.61
N GLY A 19 -2.10 1.33 -8.69
CA GLY A 19 -3.14 0.33 -8.89
C GLY A 19 -3.12 -0.77 -7.82
N SER A 20 -1.93 -1.28 -7.47
CA SER A 20 -1.81 -2.30 -6.42
C SER A 20 -2.11 -1.76 -5.02
N VAL A 21 -1.69 -0.53 -4.72
CA VAL A 21 -2.03 0.13 -3.45
C VAL A 21 -3.53 0.38 -3.36
N ALA A 22 -4.15 0.92 -4.41
CA ALA A 22 -5.61 1.14 -4.45
C ALA A 22 -6.39 -0.19 -4.34
N ALA A 23 -5.96 -1.24 -5.06
CA ALA A 23 -6.56 -2.57 -4.97
C ALA A 23 -6.39 -3.17 -3.57
N GLY A 24 -5.22 -2.98 -2.94
CA GLY A 24 -4.95 -3.40 -1.58
C GLY A 24 -5.87 -2.73 -0.56
N ILE A 25 -6.06 -1.42 -0.68
CA ILE A 25 -6.98 -0.65 0.17
C ILE A 25 -8.42 -1.14 -0.03
N ALA A 26 -8.87 -1.27 -1.28
CA ALA A 26 -10.23 -1.72 -1.59
C ALA A 26 -10.50 -3.15 -1.07
N ALA A 27 -9.54 -4.06 -1.26
CA ALA A 27 -9.63 -5.43 -0.74
C ALA A 27 -9.63 -5.46 0.79
N SER A 28 -8.80 -4.66 1.45
CA SER A 28 -8.78 -4.54 2.91
C SER A 28 -10.11 -4.05 3.45
N TYR A 29 -10.73 -3.09 2.79
CA TYR A 29 -12.05 -2.60 3.16
C TYR A 29 -13.14 -3.66 2.97
N ALA A 30 -13.14 -4.35 1.83
CA ALA A 30 -14.11 -5.42 1.54
C ALA A 30 -13.99 -6.61 2.51
N LEU A 31 -12.78 -6.88 3.01
CA LEU A 31 -12.47 -8.00 3.90
C LEU A 31 -12.42 -7.62 5.38
N ASN A 32 -12.84 -6.41 5.73
CA ASN A 32 -12.74 -5.88 7.10
C ASN A 32 -13.43 -6.77 8.16
N GLY A 33 -14.46 -7.52 7.77
CA GLY A 33 -15.14 -8.50 8.64
C GLY A 33 -14.32 -9.75 9.00
N LEU A 34 -13.21 -10.02 8.29
CA LEU A 34 -12.35 -11.20 8.52
C LEU A 34 -11.23 -10.96 9.54
N GLY A 35 -11.14 -9.77 10.09
CA GLY A 35 -10.16 -9.37 11.10
C GLY A 35 -8.88 -8.74 10.53
N THR A 36 -8.24 -7.93 11.38
CA THR A 36 -7.12 -7.05 10.99
C THR A 36 -5.91 -7.79 10.43
N LYS A 37 -5.61 -9.01 10.91
CA LYS A 37 -4.47 -9.80 10.40
C LYS A 37 -4.67 -10.24 8.96
N VAL A 38 -5.90 -10.63 8.60
CA VAL A 38 -6.23 -11.08 7.24
C VAL A 38 -6.19 -9.88 6.29
N THR A 39 -6.77 -8.75 6.68
CA THR A 39 -6.78 -7.54 5.86
C THR A 39 -5.38 -7.00 5.60
N ALA A 40 -4.52 -6.97 6.61
CA ALA A 40 -3.13 -6.57 6.46
C ALA A 40 -2.34 -7.53 5.55
N ALA A 41 -2.53 -8.84 5.69
CA ALA A 41 -1.86 -9.83 4.85
C ALA A 41 -2.29 -9.71 3.37
N VAL A 42 -3.57 -9.47 3.11
CA VAL A 42 -4.09 -9.27 1.75
C VAL A 42 -3.55 -7.97 1.14
N TYR A 43 -3.54 -6.88 1.90
CA TYR A 43 -2.94 -5.63 1.47
C TYR A 43 -1.47 -5.82 1.08
N PHE A 44 -0.68 -6.40 1.99
CA PHE A 44 0.74 -6.68 1.76
C PHE A 44 0.97 -7.53 0.51
N ALA A 45 0.19 -8.60 0.33
CA ALA A 45 0.30 -9.50 -0.82
C ALA A 45 0.00 -8.78 -2.14
N LEU A 46 -1.06 -7.98 -2.21
CA LEU A 46 -1.44 -7.25 -3.42
C LEU A 46 -0.39 -6.20 -3.81
N VAL A 47 0.15 -5.47 -2.83
CA VAL A 47 1.22 -4.50 -3.06
C VAL A 47 2.52 -5.20 -3.49
N ALA A 48 2.86 -6.33 -2.89
CA ALA A 48 4.03 -7.12 -3.29
C ALA A 48 3.90 -7.67 -4.72
N ILE A 49 2.72 -8.17 -5.10
CA ILE A 49 2.43 -8.61 -6.47
C ILE A 49 2.55 -7.44 -7.46
N GLY A 50 2.04 -6.27 -7.10
CA GLY A 50 2.20 -5.05 -7.90
C GLY A 50 3.67 -4.67 -8.09
N GLY A 51 4.47 -4.74 -7.04
CA GLY A 51 5.92 -4.53 -7.08
C GLY A 51 6.61 -5.53 -8.01
N PHE A 52 6.31 -6.80 -7.87
CA PHE A 52 6.82 -7.86 -8.74
C PHE A 52 6.44 -7.62 -10.20
N ALA A 53 5.17 -7.38 -10.49
CA ALA A 53 4.67 -7.13 -11.83
C ALA A 53 5.30 -5.89 -12.48
N SER A 54 5.55 -4.84 -11.70
CA SER A 54 6.16 -3.60 -12.19
C SER A 54 7.56 -3.79 -12.76
N THR A 55 8.34 -4.75 -12.25
CA THR A 55 9.70 -5.03 -12.73
C THR A 55 9.77 -6.23 -13.66
N TYR A 56 8.99 -7.25 -13.41
CA TYR A 56 8.97 -8.48 -14.19
C TYR A 56 8.28 -8.29 -15.56
N LEU A 57 7.05 -7.76 -15.55
CA LEU A 57 6.24 -7.58 -16.76
C LEU A 57 6.60 -6.33 -17.54
N SER A 58 6.72 -5.18 -16.86
CA SER A 58 6.98 -3.90 -17.55
C SER A 58 8.45 -3.70 -17.95
N ARG A 59 9.33 -4.64 -17.58
CA ARG A 59 10.78 -4.53 -17.81
C ARG A 59 11.39 -3.23 -17.26
N ALA A 60 10.73 -2.60 -16.30
CA ALA A 60 11.22 -1.38 -15.67
C ALA A 60 12.51 -1.65 -14.89
N ARG A 61 13.33 -0.62 -14.76
CA ARG A 61 14.48 -0.65 -13.85
C ARG A 61 13.96 -0.65 -12.43
N VAL A 62 14.57 -1.47 -11.55
CA VAL A 62 14.20 -1.55 -10.11
C VAL A 62 14.15 -0.16 -9.46
N ARG A 63 15.08 0.74 -9.83
CA ARG A 63 15.09 2.13 -9.32
C ARG A 63 13.80 2.89 -9.64
N GLY A 64 13.24 2.72 -10.85
CA GLY A 64 11.98 3.34 -11.23
C GLY A 64 10.79 2.79 -10.44
N ALA A 65 10.77 1.47 -10.21
CA ALA A 65 9.76 0.84 -9.38
C ALA A 65 9.85 1.31 -7.92
N VAL A 66 11.06 1.39 -7.35
CA VAL A 66 11.29 1.90 -6.00
C VAL A 66 10.74 3.32 -5.85
N LEU A 67 11.03 4.21 -6.80
CA LEU A 67 10.55 5.59 -6.74
C LEU A 67 9.01 5.66 -6.81
N SER A 68 8.39 4.89 -7.71
CA SER A 68 6.93 4.90 -7.85
C SER A 68 6.24 4.32 -6.61
N PHE A 69 6.76 3.25 -5.99
CA PHE A 69 6.21 2.71 -4.75
C PHE A 69 6.43 3.63 -3.55
N PHE A 70 7.57 4.31 -3.49
CA PHE A 70 7.82 5.31 -2.44
C PHE A 70 6.81 6.45 -2.53
N THR A 71 6.55 6.95 -3.73
CA THR A 71 5.56 8.02 -3.93
C THR A 71 4.13 7.52 -3.65
N ALA A 72 3.78 6.32 -4.12
CA ALA A 72 2.47 5.73 -3.83
C ALA A 72 2.26 5.53 -2.33
N ALA A 73 3.30 5.09 -1.59
CA ALA A 73 3.27 4.96 -0.14
C ALA A 73 3.06 6.30 0.56
N ALA A 74 3.75 7.35 0.11
CA ALA A 74 3.59 8.70 0.67
C ALA A 74 2.16 9.23 0.45
N VAL A 75 1.62 9.08 -0.76
CA VAL A 75 0.24 9.49 -1.07
C VAL A 75 -0.77 8.69 -0.25
N ALA A 76 -0.60 7.38 -0.14
CA ALA A 76 -1.47 6.53 0.67
C ALA A 76 -1.42 6.93 2.16
N ALA A 77 -0.24 7.17 2.70
CA ALA A 77 -0.07 7.57 4.09
C ALA A 77 -0.77 8.90 4.38
N VAL A 78 -0.61 9.89 3.50
CA VAL A 78 -1.30 11.19 3.62
C VAL A 78 -2.82 11.01 3.55
N ALA A 79 -3.32 10.23 2.59
CA ALA A 79 -4.75 9.96 2.47
C ALA A 79 -5.31 9.27 3.73
N TYR A 80 -4.62 8.28 4.25
CA TYR A 80 -5.02 7.60 5.50
C TYR A 80 -4.95 8.51 6.71
N PHE A 81 -3.96 9.38 6.81
CA PHE A 81 -3.88 10.37 7.87
C PHE A 81 -5.13 11.25 7.92
N PHE A 82 -5.52 11.83 6.77
CA PHE A 82 -6.71 12.67 6.70
C PHE A 82 -7.99 11.88 6.99
N LEU A 83 -8.11 10.68 6.44
CA LEU A 83 -9.29 9.82 6.63
C LEU A 83 -9.46 9.43 8.10
N VAL A 84 -8.40 8.99 8.77
CA VAL A 84 -8.46 8.61 10.19
C VAL A 84 -8.73 9.83 11.06
N SER A 85 -8.05 10.95 10.82
CA SER A 85 -8.26 12.18 11.59
C SER A 85 -9.71 12.67 11.49
N SER A 86 -10.30 12.67 10.29
CA SER A 86 -11.69 13.11 10.09
C SER A 86 -12.70 12.16 10.73
N LEU A 87 -12.46 10.86 10.73
CA LEU A 87 -13.33 9.89 11.40
C LEU A 87 -13.34 10.09 12.91
N PHE A 88 -12.18 10.35 13.51
CA PHE A 88 -12.08 10.63 14.95
C PHE A 88 -12.77 11.94 15.32
N GLU A 89 -12.65 13.00 14.53
CA GLU A 89 -13.36 14.26 14.75
C GLU A 89 -14.88 14.07 14.71
N GLN A 90 -15.40 13.35 13.72
CA GLN A 90 -16.83 13.07 13.60
C GLN A 90 -17.35 12.22 14.78
N THR A 91 -16.63 11.16 15.14
CA THR A 91 -17.04 10.27 16.25
C THR A 91 -17.06 11.00 17.57
N THR A 92 -16.10 11.90 17.81
CA THR A 92 -16.02 12.68 19.06
C THR A 92 -17.16 13.70 19.13
N THR A 93 -17.54 14.34 18.03
CA THR A 93 -18.64 15.29 17.99
C THR A 93 -19.97 14.59 18.30
N VAL A 94 -20.23 13.41 17.71
CA VAL A 94 -21.46 12.64 17.95
C VAL A 94 -21.54 12.14 19.40
N MET A 95 -20.46 11.68 19.99
CA MET A 95 -20.44 11.24 21.40
C MET A 95 -20.64 12.40 22.38
N THR A 96 -20.10 13.57 22.09
CA THR A 96 -20.24 14.76 22.96
C THR A 96 -21.67 15.34 22.94
N ASP A 97 -22.33 15.32 21.80
CA ASP A 97 -23.72 15.79 21.69
C ASP A 97 -24.71 14.88 22.42
N THR A 98 -24.36 13.58 22.58
CA THR A 98 -25.26 12.60 23.23
C THR A 98 -25.09 12.54 24.76
N VAL A 99 -23.95 12.95 25.33
CA VAL A 99 -23.61 12.66 26.73
C VAL A 99 -23.61 13.88 27.66
N SER A 100 -23.45 15.11 27.15
CA SER A 100 -23.33 16.28 28.05
C SER A 100 -23.76 17.59 27.39
N GLY A 101 -24.72 18.28 28.01
CA GLY A 101 -25.12 19.61 27.59
C GLY A 101 -24.01 20.65 27.75
N GLY A 102 -23.42 21.07 26.69
CA GLY A 102 -22.85 22.39 26.45
C GLY A 102 -21.41 22.68 26.83
N ALA A 103 -20.94 22.51 28.04
CA ALA A 103 -19.62 23.02 28.48
C ALA A 103 -18.49 21.98 28.52
N ALA A 104 -18.79 20.73 28.85
CA ALA A 104 -17.83 19.62 28.82
C ALA A 104 -17.48 19.19 27.39
N THR A 105 -18.20 19.68 26.39
CA THR A 105 -18.08 19.33 24.98
C THR A 105 -16.83 19.91 24.29
N ALA A 106 -16.43 21.15 24.64
CA ALA A 106 -15.30 21.80 23.96
C ALA A 106 -13.93 21.16 24.32
N GLU A 107 -13.76 20.73 25.56
CA GLU A 107 -12.53 20.06 25.99
C GLU A 107 -12.47 18.62 25.48
N GLY A 108 -13.60 17.90 25.51
CA GLY A 108 -13.73 16.56 24.94
C GLY A 108 -13.46 16.54 23.43
N ALA A 109 -13.98 17.50 22.69
CA ALA A 109 -13.74 17.64 21.27
C ALA A 109 -12.24 17.92 20.94
N LYS A 110 -11.58 18.80 21.73
CA LYS A 110 -10.15 19.05 21.58
C LYS A 110 -9.30 17.82 21.91
N ALA A 111 -9.64 17.07 22.95
CA ALA A 111 -8.95 15.85 23.31
C ALA A 111 -9.12 14.77 22.22
N GLY A 112 -10.34 14.60 21.69
CA GLY A 112 -10.62 13.67 20.60
C GLY A 112 -9.89 14.02 19.31
N ALA A 113 -9.84 15.30 18.93
CA ALA A 113 -9.09 15.76 17.77
C ALA A 113 -7.58 15.52 17.93
N ALA A 114 -7.03 15.75 19.13
CA ALA A 114 -5.62 15.47 19.42
C ALA A 114 -5.30 13.97 19.35
N MET A 115 -6.16 13.12 19.92
CA MET A 115 -6.05 11.66 19.81
C MET A 115 -6.16 11.18 18.37
N GLY A 116 -7.11 11.72 17.60
CA GLY A 116 -7.30 11.39 16.18
C GLY A 116 -6.07 11.71 15.34
N LYS A 117 -5.45 12.87 15.57
CA LYS A 117 -4.20 13.24 14.89
C LYS A 117 -3.05 12.30 15.24
N THR A 118 -2.86 11.99 16.53
CA THR A 118 -1.80 11.08 16.96
C THR A 118 -1.99 9.68 16.41
N PHE A 119 -3.20 9.15 16.46
CA PHE A 119 -3.53 7.85 15.90
C PHE A 119 -3.44 7.84 14.38
N GLY A 120 -3.87 8.90 13.72
CA GLY A 120 -3.73 9.08 12.27
C GLY A 120 -2.28 9.05 11.80
N ILE A 121 -1.36 9.70 12.52
CA ILE A 121 0.07 9.64 12.23
C ILE A 121 0.60 8.20 12.36
N PHE A 122 0.20 7.49 13.41
CA PHE A 122 0.65 6.13 13.65
C PHE A 122 0.16 5.16 12.55
N VAL A 123 -1.11 5.23 12.19
CA VAL A 123 -1.68 4.42 11.10
C VAL A 123 -1.03 4.77 9.75
N ALA A 124 -0.84 6.05 9.47
CA ALA A 124 -0.17 6.50 8.24
C ALA A 124 1.27 5.97 8.15
N ALA A 125 2.01 5.97 9.27
CA ALA A 125 3.36 5.41 9.31
C ALA A 125 3.38 3.90 9.05
N ILE A 126 2.43 3.14 9.60
CA ILE A 126 2.30 1.70 9.35
C ILE A 126 2.03 1.45 7.86
N ILE A 127 1.03 2.10 7.28
CA ILE A 127 0.67 1.95 5.86
C ILE A 127 1.85 2.33 4.96
N PHE A 128 2.58 3.39 5.31
CA PHE A 128 3.77 3.80 4.58
C PHE A 128 4.84 2.70 4.59
N LEU A 129 5.16 2.16 5.76
CA LEU A 129 6.17 1.11 5.91
C LEU A 129 5.75 -0.19 5.22
N GLU A 130 4.50 -0.62 5.39
CA GLU A 130 3.99 -1.83 4.73
C GLU A 130 4.04 -1.70 3.21
N THR A 131 3.64 -0.56 2.66
CA THR A 131 3.67 -0.30 1.22
C THR A 131 5.10 -0.32 0.68
N ILE A 132 6.05 0.30 1.38
CA ILE A 132 7.46 0.29 0.98
C ILE A 132 8.03 -1.12 1.02
N VAL A 133 7.88 -1.83 2.13
CA VAL A 133 8.46 -3.17 2.30
C VAL A 133 7.87 -4.13 1.27
N ALA A 134 6.55 -4.15 1.11
CA ALA A 134 5.87 -5.02 0.15
C ALA A 134 6.22 -4.66 -1.31
N GLY A 135 6.08 -3.39 -1.68
CA GLY A 135 6.28 -2.92 -3.05
C GLY A 135 7.73 -3.05 -3.52
N ILE A 136 8.67 -2.60 -2.70
CA ILE A 136 10.11 -2.68 -3.02
C ILE A 136 10.59 -4.14 -2.96
N GLY A 137 10.16 -4.91 -1.97
CA GLY A 137 10.47 -6.33 -1.87
C GLY A 137 10.00 -7.10 -3.11
N GLY A 138 8.77 -6.88 -3.54
CA GLY A 138 8.21 -7.42 -4.77
C GLY A 138 9.00 -6.99 -6.01
N ALA A 139 9.34 -5.69 -6.12
CA ALA A 139 10.10 -5.16 -7.25
C ALA A 139 11.52 -5.76 -7.36
N ILE A 140 12.20 -5.96 -6.23
CA ILE A 140 13.52 -6.59 -6.19
C ILE A 140 13.40 -8.07 -6.61
N ALA A 141 12.40 -8.79 -6.09
CA ALA A 141 12.16 -10.19 -6.43
C ALA A 141 11.88 -10.35 -7.93
N GLY A 142 11.00 -9.52 -8.51
CA GLY A 142 10.71 -9.52 -9.94
C GLY A 142 11.92 -9.20 -10.80
N GLY A 143 12.75 -8.23 -10.38
CA GLY A 143 13.99 -7.87 -11.06
C GLY A 143 15.02 -8.99 -11.05
N LYS A 144 15.22 -9.65 -9.91
CA LYS A 144 16.12 -10.79 -9.77
C LYS A 144 15.67 -11.98 -10.62
N LEU A 145 14.40 -12.35 -10.54
CA LEU A 145 13.85 -13.47 -11.30
C LEU A 145 13.99 -13.26 -12.80
N ARG A 146 13.76 -12.05 -13.28
CA ARG A 146 13.98 -11.69 -14.68
C ARG A 146 15.44 -11.82 -15.09
N GLY A 147 16.39 -11.39 -14.25
CA GLY A 147 17.83 -11.49 -14.49
C GLY A 147 18.34 -12.95 -14.54
N GLN A 148 17.64 -13.87 -13.87
CA GLN A 148 17.95 -15.30 -13.83
C GLN A 148 17.27 -16.14 -14.93
N GLY A 149 16.72 -15.53 -15.98
CA GLY A 149 16.05 -16.25 -17.06
C GLY A 149 14.53 -16.39 -16.89
N GLY A 150 13.96 -15.70 -15.89
CA GLY A 150 12.52 -15.63 -15.67
C GLY A 150 11.91 -16.94 -15.16
N LEU A 151 10.60 -17.12 -15.44
CA LEU A 151 9.85 -18.31 -14.99
C LEU A 151 10.37 -19.62 -15.58
N SER A 152 11.03 -19.58 -16.74
CA SER A 152 11.64 -20.78 -17.36
C SER A 152 12.77 -21.37 -16.50
N ALA A 153 13.52 -20.54 -15.78
CA ALA A 153 14.56 -21.02 -14.86
C ALA A 153 13.95 -21.72 -13.64
N LEU A 154 12.83 -21.20 -13.10
CA LEU A 154 12.13 -21.83 -11.98
C LEU A 154 11.54 -23.19 -12.35
N THR A 155 10.94 -23.31 -13.56
CA THR A 155 10.42 -24.60 -14.06
C THR A 155 11.52 -25.61 -14.32
N ALA A 156 12.67 -25.17 -14.80
CA ALA A 156 13.83 -26.04 -14.98
C ALA A 156 14.37 -26.55 -13.63
N MET A 157 14.50 -25.69 -12.63
CA MET A 157 14.90 -26.07 -11.26
C MET A 157 13.91 -27.02 -10.61
N ALA A 158 12.61 -26.80 -10.73
CA ALA A 158 11.57 -27.68 -10.20
C ALA A 158 11.57 -29.06 -10.87
N LYS A 159 11.95 -29.14 -12.16
CA LYS A 159 12.05 -30.40 -12.90
C LYS A 159 13.32 -31.19 -12.56
N SER A 160 14.39 -30.53 -12.19
CA SER A 160 15.66 -31.18 -11.79
C SER A 160 15.63 -31.70 -10.34
N ALA A 161 14.66 -31.25 -9.54
CA ALA A 161 14.49 -31.68 -8.14
C ALA A 161 13.55 -32.91 -7.96
N ARG A 162 13.07 -33.46 -9.08
CA ARG A 162 12.29 -34.70 -9.15
C ARG A 162 13.12 -35.83 -9.73
#